data_d319ba92c8d8d77ff29f39e59aacb2de
#
_entry.id   d319ba92c8d8d77ff29f39e59aacb2de
#
_cell.length_a   1.000
_cell.length_b   1.000
_cell.length_c   1.000
_cell.angle_alpha   90.00
_cell.angle_beta   90.00
_cell.angle_gamma   90.00
#
_symmetry.space_group_name_H-M   'P 1'
#
loop_
_entity.id
_entity.type
_entity.pdbx_description
1 polymer ?
#
loop_
_entity_poly.entity_id
_entity_poly.type
_entity_poly.pdbx_seq_one_letter_code
_entity_poly.pdbx_strand_id
1 'polypeptide(L)'
;YELSMDEAKRRFELAARLGSPLMVCTPPIERPGLDGLHEGYTDLLKIGQETGVQAVLEYISFFASLNNVPDTVTVMDRCDPALNPVTILDAFHNWNNKTTLEDIAALPLEQIAHYHIDDAATDIPRGQQKDPDRVMVGDGAIDLAAELTLLKEKGYDRWLSLELFSQTWWAKDPLECAKIGLERMEELCTKVGIEVE
;
A
#
# COMPACT_ATOMS: atom_id res chain seq x y z
N TYR A 1 -7.00 -3.47 18.86
CA TYR A 1 -7.00 -2.01 19.10
C TYR A 1 -7.95 -1.36 18.10
N GLU A 2 -9.16 -1.04 18.56
CA GLU A 2 -10.10 -0.27 17.74
C GLU A 2 -9.79 1.21 17.91
N LEU A 3 -9.39 1.86 16.84
CA LEU A 3 -9.22 3.30 16.81
C LEU A 3 -10.61 3.94 16.95
N SER A 4 -10.83 4.78 17.95
CA SER A 4 -12.06 5.54 18.01
C SER A 4 -12.11 6.57 16.87
N MET A 5 -13.30 6.93 16.40
CA MET A 5 -13.45 7.97 15.36
C MET A 5 -12.86 9.32 15.80
N ASP A 6 -12.91 9.65 17.09
CA ASP A 6 -12.26 10.84 17.65
C ASP A 6 -10.73 10.78 17.52
N GLU A 7 -10.14 9.63 17.73
CA GLU A 7 -8.69 9.44 17.55
C GLU A 7 -8.32 9.47 16.06
N ALA A 8 -9.11 8.85 15.20
CA ALA A 8 -8.93 8.95 13.75
C ALA A 8 -8.94 10.42 13.31
N LYS A 9 -9.95 11.20 13.72
CA LYS A 9 -10.05 12.63 13.40
C LYS A 9 -8.81 13.41 13.84
N ARG A 10 -8.33 13.20 15.07
CA ARG A 10 -7.08 13.85 15.55
C ARG A 10 -5.86 13.52 14.69
N ARG A 11 -5.76 12.28 14.19
CA ARG A 11 -4.64 11.87 13.32
C ARG A 11 -4.74 12.52 11.93
N PHE A 12 -5.94 12.60 11.36
CA PHE A 12 -6.16 13.30 10.10
C PHE A 12 -5.87 14.80 10.22
N GLU A 13 -6.32 15.45 11.32
CA GLU A 13 -5.98 16.85 11.60
C GLU A 13 -4.46 17.06 11.74
N LEU A 14 -3.75 16.11 12.37
CA LEU A 14 -2.29 16.16 12.45
C LEU A 14 -1.64 16.01 11.08
N ALA A 15 -2.10 15.06 10.25
CA ALA A 15 -1.63 14.88 8.89
C ALA A 15 -1.81 16.17 8.05
N ALA A 16 -3.00 16.79 8.13
CA ALA A 16 -3.26 18.07 7.47
C ALA A 16 -2.28 19.18 7.92
N ARG A 17 -2.01 19.28 9.22
CA ARG A 17 -1.04 20.25 9.77
C ARG A 17 0.40 19.99 9.32
N LEU A 18 0.75 18.74 9.06
CA LEU A 18 2.05 18.33 8.53
C LEU A 18 2.14 18.47 7.02
N GLY A 19 1.03 18.81 6.34
CA GLY A 19 0.96 18.92 4.88
C GLY A 19 0.91 17.56 4.17
N SER A 20 0.59 16.48 4.88
CA SER A 20 0.41 15.17 4.25
C SER A 20 -0.92 15.12 3.50
N PRO A 21 -0.93 14.80 2.19
CA PRO A 21 -2.17 14.70 1.42
C PRO A 21 -2.93 13.39 1.66
N LEU A 22 -2.27 12.37 2.21
CA LEU A 22 -2.79 11.03 2.35
C LEU A 22 -2.69 10.55 3.81
N MET A 23 -3.63 9.69 4.21
CA MET A 23 -3.61 8.92 5.46
C MET A 23 -3.89 7.46 5.14
N VAL A 24 -2.92 6.59 5.35
CA VAL A 24 -3.08 5.14 5.19
C VAL A 24 -3.92 4.59 6.34
N CYS A 25 -4.91 3.79 5.98
CA CYS A 25 -5.87 3.17 6.88
C CYS A 25 -5.89 1.67 6.64
N THR A 26 -5.53 0.89 7.67
CA THR A 26 -5.54 -0.58 7.61
C THR A 26 -6.83 -1.14 8.22
N PRO A 27 -7.30 -2.32 7.77
CA PRO A 27 -8.46 -2.98 8.34
C PRO A 27 -8.13 -3.59 9.72
N PRO A 28 -9.16 -4.01 10.50
CA PRO A 28 -8.96 -4.76 11.74
C PRO A 28 -8.23 -6.09 11.51
N ILE A 29 -7.26 -6.43 12.36
CA ILE A 29 -6.38 -7.60 12.19
C ILE A 29 -7.17 -8.92 12.25
N GLU A 30 -8.03 -9.08 13.27
CA GLU A 30 -8.64 -10.38 13.63
C GLU A 30 -10.09 -10.52 13.21
N ARG A 31 -10.69 -9.51 12.61
CA ARG A 31 -12.08 -9.55 12.17
C ARG A 31 -12.20 -10.29 10.84
N PRO A 32 -12.76 -11.49 10.77
CA PRO A 32 -12.89 -12.19 9.51
C PRO A 32 -13.96 -11.57 8.61
N GLY A 33 -13.70 -11.61 7.29
CA GLY A 33 -14.64 -11.18 6.27
C GLY A 33 -14.74 -9.67 6.05
N LEU A 34 -15.55 -9.30 5.07
CA LEU A 34 -15.66 -7.93 4.57
C LEU A 34 -16.84 -7.14 5.18
N ASP A 35 -17.68 -7.79 5.99
CA ASP A 35 -18.89 -7.17 6.54
C ASP A 35 -18.57 -5.97 7.43
N GLY A 36 -19.20 -4.83 7.13
CA GLY A 36 -19.01 -3.58 7.85
C GLY A 36 -17.69 -2.84 7.59
N LEU A 37 -16.75 -3.39 6.80
CA LEU A 37 -15.51 -2.69 6.49
C LEU A 37 -15.76 -1.41 5.68
N HIS A 38 -16.69 -1.45 4.72
CA HIS A 38 -17.06 -0.29 3.92
C HIS A 38 -17.68 0.84 4.76
N GLU A 39 -18.39 0.52 5.86
CA GLU A 39 -18.95 1.53 6.78
C GLU A 39 -17.82 2.27 7.50
N GLY A 40 -16.88 1.53 8.11
CA GLY A 40 -15.71 2.11 8.77
C GLY A 40 -14.83 2.92 7.81
N TYR A 41 -14.59 2.40 6.59
CA TYR A 41 -13.83 3.13 5.59
C TYR A 41 -14.58 4.39 5.11
N THR A 42 -15.91 4.32 4.92
CA THR A 42 -16.75 5.49 4.60
C THR A 42 -16.64 6.59 5.66
N ASP A 43 -16.60 6.23 6.94
CA ASP A 43 -16.44 7.22 8.01
C ASP A 43 -15.04 7.86 7.99
N LEU A 44 -13.99 7.10 7.69
CA LEU A 44 -12.65 7.66 7.49
C LEU A 44 -12.56 8.56 6.25
N LEU A 45 -13.23 8.20 5.15
CA LEU A 45 -13.33 9.04 3.95
C LEU A 45 -14.01 10.39 4.26
N LYS A 46 -15.09 10.40 5.06
CA LYS A 46 -15.75 11.64 5.51
C LYS A 46 -14.83 12.51 6.36
N ILE A 47 -14.09 11.91 7.31
CA ILE A 47 -13.08 12.63 8.09
C ILE A 47 -12.01 13.21 7.15
N GLY A 48 -11.62 12.46 6.15
CA GLY A 48 -10.69 12.92 5.12
C GLY A 48 -11.19 14.15 4.37
N GLN A 49 -12.45 14.17 3.95
CA GLN A 49 -13.07 15.35 3.32
C GLN A 49 -13.09 16.57 4.25
N GLU A 50 -13.42 16.38 5.55
CA GLU A 50 -13.43 17.46 6.54
C GLU A 50 -12.03 18.08 6.75
N THR A 51 -10.98 17.27 6.66
CA THR A 51 -9.61 17.68 7.00
C THR A 51 -8.74 18.01 5.78
N GLY A 52 -9.20 17.68 4.58
CA GLY A 52 -8.44 17.83 3.33
C GLY A 52 -7.33 16.77 3.16
N VAL A 53 -7.43 15.64 3.86
CA VAL A 53 -6.49 14.52 3.78
C VAL A 53 -7.22 13.29 3.26
N GLN A 54 -6.81 12.74 2.12
CA GLN A 54 -7.43 11.56 1.55
C GLN A 54 -7.17 10.32 2.41
N ALA A 55 -8.24 9.64 2.87
CA ALA A 55 -8.11 8.31 3.45
C ALA A 55 -7.80 7.29 2.36
N VAL A 56 -6.75 6.49 2.54
CA VAL A 56 -6.30 5.47 1.60
C VAL A 56 -6.38 4.11 2.28
N LEU A 57 -7.14 3.18 1.70
CA LEU A 57 -7.31 1.84 2.24
C LEU A 57 -6.12 0.95 1.86
N GLU A 58 -5.52 0.29 2.84
CA GLU A 58 -4.46 -0.69 2.62
C GLU A 58 -4.93 -2.09 3.05
N TYR A 59 -4.84 -3.07 2.17
CA TYR A 59 -5.03 -4.48 2.51
C TYR A 59 -3.71 -5.08 2.99
N ILE A 60 -3.79 -5.97 3.98
CA ILE A 60 -2.60 -6.60 4.57
C ILE A 60 -2.71 -8.12 4.36
N SER A 61 -1.82 -8.69 3.58
CA SER A 61 -1.89 -10.06 3.06
C SER A 61 -2.11 -11.17 4.10
N PHE A 62 -1.75 -10.92 5.34
CA PHE A 62 -1.88 -11.87 6.45
C PHE A 62 -2.96 -11.49 7.47
N PHE A 63 -3.82 -10.50 7.19
CA PHE A 63 -4.98 -10.19 8.02
C PHE A 63 -6.16 -11.09 7.64
N ALA A 64 -7.00 -11.41 8.63
CA ALA A 64 -8.18 -12.23 8.40
C ALA A 64 -9.33 -11.48 7.71
N SER A 65 -9.27 -10.15 7.72
CA SER A 65 -10.31 -9.28 7.16
C SER A 65 -10.06 -8.98 5.67
N LEU A 66 -9.28 -7.99 5.38
CA LEU A 66 -9.00 -7.48 4.04
C LEU A 66 -7.53 -7.73 3.69
N ASN A 67 -7.27 -8.52 2.67
CA ASN A 67 -5.92 -9.03 2.42
C ASN A 67 -5.52 -9.17 0.94
N ASN A 68 -6.35 -8.69 0.01
CA ASN A 68 -6.09 -8.76 -1.42
C ASN A 68 -6.81 -7.65 -2.20
N VAL A 69 -6.39 -7.41 -3.45
CA VAL A 69 -6.95 -6.38 -4.32
C VAL A 69 -8.44 -6.62 -4.65
N PRO A 70 -8.92 -7.81 -5.06
CA PRO A 70 -10.34 -8.02 -5.37
C PRO A 70 -11.29 -7.70 -4.22
N ASP A 71 -10.93 -8.10 -2.99
CA ASP A 71 -11.72 -7.80 -1.80
C ASP A 71 -11.69 -6.31 -1.47
N THR A 72 -10.56 -5.64 -1.71
CA THR A 72 -10.43 -4.19 -1.54
C THR A 72 -11.35 -3.44 -2.49
N VAL A 73 -11.40 -3.84 -3.76
CA VAL A 73 -12.36 -3.30 -4.75
C VAL A 73 -13.79 -3.49 -4.26
N THR A 74 -14.12 -4.69 -3.75
CA THR A 74 -15.46 -4.98 -3.21
C THR A 74 -15.84 -4.04 -2.04
N VAL A 75 -14.89 -3.67 -1.18
CA VAL A 75 -15.12 -2.71 -0.09
C VAL A 75 -15.29 -1.30 -0.64
N MET A 76 -14.44 -0.87 -1.57
CA MET A 76 -14.49 0.46 -2.17
C MET A 76 -15.78 0.69 -2.97
N ASP A 77 -16.24 -0.30 -3.73
CA ASP A 77 -17.47 -0.23 -4.54
C ASP A 77 -18.75 -0.06 -3.71
N ARG A 78 -18.69 -0.39 -2.41
CA ARG A 78 -19.80 -0.17 -1.47
C ARG A 78 -19.78 1.22 -0.84
N CYS A 79 -18.70 1.98 -1.00
CA CYS A 79 -18.60 3.36 -0.53
C CYS A 79 -19.28 4.32 -1.51
N ASP A 80 -19.67 5.49 -1.04
CA ASP A 80 -20.14 6.56 -1.92
C ASP A 80 -18.98 7.01 -2.83
N PRO A 81 -19.12 6.94 -4.15
CA PRO A 81 -18.07 7.35 -5.08
C PRO A 81 -17.71 8.83 -4.97
N ALA A 82 -18.63 9.67 -4.48
CA ALA A 82 -18.36 11.10 -4.21
C ALA A 82 -17.31 11.32 -3.11
N LEU A 83 -17.03 10.30 -2.28
CA LEU A 83 -15.98 10.32 -1.26
C LEU A 83 -14.60 9.93 -1.81
N ASN A 84 -14.52 9.57 -3.09
CA ASN A 84 -13.29 9.16 -3.76
C ASN A 84 -12.56 8.00 -3.03
N PRO A 85 -13.17 6.81 -2.91
CA PRO A 85 -12.52 5.67 -2.29
C PRO A 85 -11.29 5.22 -3.11
N VAL A 86 -10.14 5.12 -2.46
CA VAL A 86 -8.86 4.78 -3.10
C VAL A 86 -8.07 3.81 -2.24
N THR A 87 -7.17 3.06 -2.87
CA THR A 87 -6.30 2.09 -2.18
C THR A 87 -4.83 2.38 -2.45
N ILE A 88 -3.99 1.84 -1.58
CA ILE A 88 -2.56 1.66 -1.83
C ILE A 88 -2.35 0.28 -2.45
N LEU A 89 -1.42 0.15 -3.38
CA LEU A 89 -0.88 -1.13 -3.78
C LEU A 89 0.45 -1.34 -3.04
N ASP A 90 0.67 -2.54 -2.57
CA ASP A 90 1.90 -2.94 -1.90
C ASP A 90 2.42 -4.23 -2.53
N ALA A 91 3.66 -4.20 -3.04
CA ALA A 91 4.25 -5.29 -3.78
C ALA A 91 4.34 -6.58 -2.96
N PHE A 92 4.74 -6.48 -1.69
CA PHE A 92 4.83 -7.63 -0.80
C PHE A 92 3.45 -8.23 -0.52
N HIS A 93 2.45 -7.41 -0.22
CA HIS A 93 1.09 -7.89 0.04
C HIS A 93 0.45 -8.48 -1.22
N ASN A 94 0.67 -7.90 -2.40
CA ASN A 94 0.26 -8.48 -3.67
C ASN A 94 0.83 -9.88 -3.85
N TRP A 95 2.16 -9.99 -3.74
CA TRP A 95 2.85 -11.25 -3.93
C TRP A 95 2.47 -12.27 -2.86
N ASN A 96 2.47 -11.88 -1.58
CA ASN A 96 2.27 -12.82 -0.46
C ASN A 96 0.86 -13.44 -0.46
N ASN A 97 -0.18 -12.71 -0.89
CA ASN A 97 -1.55 -13.24 -1.00
C ASN A 97 -1.98 -13.57 -2.43
N LYS A 98 -1.05 -13.78 -3.34
CA LYS A 98 -1.29 -14.25 -4.71
C LYS A 98 -2.22 -13.34 -5.52
N THR A 99 -2.23 -12.04 -5.28
CA THR A 99 -2.81 -11.05 -6.20
C THR A 99 -2.12 -11.21 -7.55
N THR A 100 -2.88 -11.20 -8.62
CA THR A 100 -2.37 -11.36 -9.98
C THR A 100 -2.18 -10.00 -10.65
N LEU A 101 -1.40 -9.96 -11.73
CA LEU A 101 -1.29 -8.74 -12.55
C LEU A 101 -2.64 -8.35 -13.17
N GLU A 102 -3.51 -9.33 -13.46
CA GLU A 102 -4.86 -9.09 -13.95
C GLU A 102 -5.73 -8.38 -12.89
N ASP A 103 -5.60 -8.75 -11.61
CA ASP A 103 -6.30 -8.07 -10.51
C ASP A 103 -5.87 -6.60 -10.41
N ILE A 104 -4.55 -6.33 -10.53
CA ILE A 104 -4.00 -4.97 -10.54
C ILE A 104 -4.42 -4.21 -11.81
N ALA A 105 -4.43 -4.89 -12.96
CA ALA A 105 -4.85 -4.30 -14.23
C ALA A 105 -6.31 -3.88 -14.22
N ALA A 106 -7.18 -4.66 -13.55
CA ALA A 106 -8.60 -4.37 -13.45
C ALA A 106 -8.92 -3.15 -12.57
N LEU A 107 -8.03 -2.80 -11.62
CA LEU A 107 -8.21 -1.64 -10.74
C LEU A 107 -8.06 -0.34 -11.54
N PRO A 108 -9.06 0.59 -11.52
CA PRO A 108 -8.93 1.89 -12.20
C PRO A 108 -7.73 2.69 -11.66
N LEU A 109 -7.02 3.40 -12.55
CA LEU A 109 -5.83 4.18 -12.18
C LEU A 109 -6.14 5.21 -11.10
N GLU A 110 -7.29 5.87 -11.18
CA GLU A 110 -7.74 6.88 -10.22
C GLU A 110 -7.93 6.32 -8.81
N GLN A 111 -8.17 5.02 -8.68
CA GLN A 111 -8.30 4.34 -7.39
C GLN A 111 -6.96 3.91 -6.78
N ILE A 112 -5.85 4.00 -7.51
CA ILE A 112 -4.51 3.70 -7.00
C ILE A 112 -3.89 4.99 -6.44
N ALA A 113 -3.96 5.22 -5.14
CA ALA A 113 -3.46 6.44 -4.53
C ALA A 113 -1.95 6.46 -4.36
N HIS A 114 -1.34 5.31 -4.10
CA HIS A 114 0.07 5.16 -3.76
C HIS A 114 0.55 3.75 -4.07
N TYR A 115 1.87 3.56 -4.17
CA TYR A 115 2.48 2.25 -4.33
C TYR A 115 3.63 2.07 -3.34
N HIS A 116 3.51 1.08 -2.44
CA HIS A 116 4.61 0.62 -1.62
C HIS A 116 5.44 -0.39 -2.41
N ILE A 117 6.75 -0.16 -2.47
CA ILE A 117 7.69 -1.01 -3.16
C ILE A 117 8.67 -1.61 -2.16
N ASP A 118 8.82 -2.90 -2.22
CA ASP A 118 9.69 -3.75 -1.42
C ASP A 118 9.84 -5.10 -2.11
N ASP A 119 10.52 -6.04 -1.48
CA ASP A 119 10.67 -7.38 -2.03
C ASP A 119 10.44 -8.43 -0.94
N ALA A 120 10.25 -9.69 -1.31
CA ALA A 120 9.94 -10.78 -0.41
C ALA A 120 11.11 -11.76 -0.30
N ALA A 121 11.38 -12.28 0.90
CA ALA A 121 12.45 -13.26 1.12
C ALA A 121 12.32 -14.47 0.20
N THR A 122 13.43 -14.99 -0.30
CA THR A 122 13.47 -16.13 -1.24
C THR A 122 13.42 -17.49 -0.56
N ASP A 123 13.74 -17.55 0.73
CA ASP A 123 13.84 -18.76 1.54
C ASP A 123 12.59 -19.07 2.37
N ILE A 124 11.62 -18.17 2.39
CA ILE A 124 10.33 -18.35 3.07
C ILE A 124 9.22 -18.51 2.03
N PRO A 125 8.37 -19.56 2.10
CA PRO A 125 7.34 -19.79 1.11
C PRO A 125 6.33 -18.63 1.01
N ARG A 126 5.91 -18.35 -0.22
CA ARG A 126 4.82 -17.42 -0.54
C ARG A 126 3.57 -17.74 0.28
N GLY A 127 2.95 -16.73 0.86
CA GLY A 127 1.76 -16.85 1.71
C GLY A 127 2.05 -17.18 3.18
N GLN A 128 3.32 -17.34 3.55
CA GLN A 128 3.74 -17.57 4.94
C GLN A 128 4.57 -16.41 5.51
N GLN A 129 4.94 -15.47 4.68
CA GLN A 129 5.75 -14.32 5.07
C GLN A 129 4.94 -13.26 5.83
N LYS A 130 5.64 -12.49 6.64
CA LYS A 130 5.15 -11.35 7.42
C LYS A 130 6.02 -10.13 7.16
N ASP A 131 5.63 -8.95 7.63
CA ASP A 131 6.38 -7.72 7.42
C ASP A 131 7.90 -7.82 7.68
N PRO A 132 8.38 -8.50 8.76
CA PRO A 132 9.81 -8.61 9.00
C PRO A 132 10.59 -9.43 7.95
N ASP A 133 9.89 -10.16 7.07
CA ASP A 133 10.46 -10.99 6.01
C ASP A 133 10.66 -10.20 4.71
N ARG A 134 10.28 -8.91 4.69
CA ARG A 134 10.57 -8.00 3.58
C ARG A 134 12.06 -7.80 3.41
N VAL A 135 12.51 -7.78 2.18
CA VAL A 135 13.90 -7.53 1.81
C VAL A 135 14.00 -6.31 0.89
N MET A 136 15.21 -5.83 0.68
CA MET A 136 15.47 -4.67 -0.19
C MET A 136 15.04 -4.98 -1.64
N VAL A 137 14.54 -3.97 -2.32
CA VAL A 137 14.16 -4.02 -3.73
C VAL A 137 15.26 -4.68 -4.58
N GLY A 138 14.88 -5.75 -5.28
CA GLY A 138 15.76 -6.55 -6.15
C GLY A 138 16.53 -7.66 -5.47
N ASP A 139 16.40 -7.81 -4.15
CA ASP A 139 17.07 -8.91 -3.41
C ASP A 139 16.12 -10.10 -3.15
N GLY A 140 14.88 -10.03 -3.63
CA GLY A 140 13.85 -11.01 -3.30
C GLY A 140 13.22 -11.76 -4.47
N ALA A 141 12.00 -12.26 -4.24
CA ALA A 141 11.30 -13.18 -5.13
C ALA A 141 10.19 -12.52 -5.97
N ILE A 142 9.89 -11.23 -5.77
CA ILE A 142 8.81 -10.53 -6.46
C ILE A 142 9.25 -10.10 -7.86
N ASP A 143 8.42 -10.35 -8.87
CA ASP A 143 8.63 -9.76 -10.20
C ASP A 143 8.18 -8.29 -10.22
N LEU A 144 8.93 -7.45 -9.51
CA LEU A 144 8.68 -6.01 -9.42
C LEU A 144 8.71 -5.32 -10.80
N ALA A 145 9.51 -5.85 -11.72
CA ALA A 145 9.58 -5.30 -13.07
C ALA A 145 8.25 -5.48 -13.83
N ALA A 146 7.56 -6.59 -13.63
CA ALA A 146 6.24 -6.82 -14.23
C ALA A 146 5.18 -5.89 -13.64
N GLU A 147 5.14 -5.72 -12.30
CA GLU A 147 4.18 -4.79 -11.67
C GLU A 147 4.44 -3.33 -12.09
N LEU A 148 5.69 -2.86 -12.08
CA LEU A 148 6.02 -1.50 -12.51
C LEU A 148 5.74 -1.28 -14.00
N THR A 149 5.98 -2.27 -14.86
CA THR A 149 5.62 -2.18 -16.28
C THR A 149 4.13 -2.00 -16.44
N LEU A 150 3.31 -2.78 -15.74
CA LEU A 150 1.86 -2.64 -15.73
C LEU A 150 1.41 -1.26 -15.25
N LEU A 151 1.97 -0.76 -14.14
CA LEU A 151 1.65 0.57 -13.62
C LEU A 151 2.01 1.68 -14.62
N LYS A 152 3.17 1.57 -15.28
CA LYS A 152 3.58 2.48 -16.36
C LYS A 152 2.58 2.45 -17.53
N GLU A 153 2.17 1.27 -17.98
CA GLU A 153 1.19 1.11 -19.07
C GLU A 153 -0.18 1.69 -18.70
N LYS A 154 -0.55 1.64 -17.42
CA LYS A 154 -1.76 2.30 -16.90
C LYS A 154 -1.63 3.83 -16.81
N GLY A 155 -0.41 4.39 -16.95
CA GLY A 155 -0.14 5.82 -16.79
C GLY A 155 0.00 6.27 -15.34
N TYR A 156 0.43 5.38 -14.43
CA TYR A 156 0.70 5.73 -13.04
C TYR A 156 1.88 6.72 -12.97
N ASP A 157 1.64 7.89 -12.39
CA ASP A 157 2.56 9.02 -12.27
C ASP A 157 2.72 9.52 -10.82
N ARG A 158 2.39 8.67 -9.86
CA ARG A 158 2.42 8.99 -8.43
C ARG A 158 3.67 8.40 -7.78
N TRP A 159 3.76 8.53 -6.46
CA TRP A 159 4.94 8.13 -5.71
C TRP A 159 5.11 6.62 -5.57
N LEU A 160 6.37 6.18 -5.63
CA LEU A 160 6.84 4.88 -5.17
C LEU A 160 7.50 5.08 -3.81
N SER A 161 7.10 4.33 -2.81
CA SER A 161 7.61 4.45 -1.44
C SER A 161 8.19 3.13 -0.96
N LEU A 162 9.49 3.11 -0.65
CA LEU A 162 10.12 1.95 -0.04
C LEU A 162 9.53 1.72 1.36
N GLU A 163 8.92 0.55 1.58
CA GLU A 163 8.41 0.14 2.87
C GLU A 163 9.11 -1.14 3.36
N LEU A 164 10.04 -0.99 4.30
CA LEU A 164 10.93 -2.08 4.70
C LEU A 164 10.92 -2.30 6.22
N PHE A 165 10.19 -3.33 6.69
CA PHE A 165 10.10 -3.74 8.09
C PHE A 165 11.23 -4.71 8.49
N SER A 166 12.47 -4.38 8.16
CA SER A 166 13.64 -5.24 8.37
C SER A 166 14.50 -4.78 9.53
N GLN A 167 14.63 -5.61 10.57
CA GLN A 167 15.51 -5.33 11.71
C GLN A 167 16.97 -5.17 11.27
N THR A 168 17.41 -5.89 10.25
CA THR A 168 18.74 -5.77 9.68
C THR A 168 19.00 -4.39 9.10
N TRP A 169 18.00 -3.81 8.41
CA TRP A 169 18.07 -2.46 7.85
C TRP A 169 17.89 -1.39 8.92
N TRP A 170 17.02 -1.60 9.91
CA TRP A 170 16.86 -0.67 11.03
C TRP A 170 18.10 -0.52 11.91
N ALA A 171 18.98 -1.52 11.92
CA ALA A 171 20.26 -1.47 12.66
C ALA A 171 21.35 -0.68 11.93
N LYS A 172 21.15 -0.30 10.67
CA LYS A 172 22.10 0.47 9.85
C LYS A 172 21.91 1.98 10.02
N ASP A 173 22.85 2.74 9.48
CA ASP A 173 22.70 4.19 9.36
C ASP A 173 21.48 4.54 8.47
N PRO A 174 20.53 5.37 8.95
CA PRO A 174 19.31 5.68 8.20
C PRO A 174 19.59 6.34 6.84
N LEU A 175 20.65 7.16 6.74
CA LEU A 175 21.01 7.82 5.50
C LEU A 175 21.58 6.83 4.48
N GLU A 176 22.36 5.85 4.95
CA GLU A 176 22.85 4.74 4.11
C GLU A 176 21.67 3.92 3.58
N CYS A 177 20.71 3.56 4.45
CA CYS A 177 19.50 2.83 4.04
C CYS A 177 18.70 3.61 2.98
N ALA A 178 18.49 4.90 3.19
CA ALA A 178 17.75 5.74 2.25
C ALA A 178 18.45 5.83 0.89
N LYS A 179 19.77 5.96 0.86
CA LYS A 179 20.56 6.00 -0.39
C LYS A 179 20.47 4.67 -1.15
N ILE A 180 20.70 3.56 -0.46
CA ILE A 180 20.63 2.23 -1.10
C ILE A 180 19.23 1.97 -1.62
N GLY A 181 18.19 2.30 -0.84
CA GLY A 181 16.81 2.13 -1.25
C GLY A 181 16.48 2.95 -2.50
N LEU A 182 16.87 4.21 -2.53
CA LEU A 182 16.67 5.09 -3.69
C LEU A 182 17.40 4.56 -4.93
N GLU A 183 18.70 4.22 -4.82
CA GLU A 183 19.49 3.68 -5.92
C GLU A 183 18.84 2.42 -6.51
N ARG A 184 18.38 1.48 -5.67
CA ARG A 184 17.70 0.26 -6.11
C ARG A 184 16.38 0.53 -6.83
N MET A 185 15.59 1.47 -6.34
CA MET A 185 14.33 1.86 -7.00
C MET A 185 14.60 2.55 -8.35
N GLU A 186 15.58 3.46 -8.43
CA GLU A 186 15.98 4.12 -9.67
C GLU A 186 16.51 3.14 -10.72
N GLU A 187 17.35 2.17 -10.32
CA GLU A 187 17.82 1.10 -11.20
C GLU A 187 16.65 0.28 -11.77
N LEU A 188 15.70 -0.10 -10.92
CA LEU A 188 14.52 -0.85 -11.33
C LEU A 188 13.62 -0.04 -12.28
N CYS A 189 13.34 1.23 -11.95
CA CYS A 189 12.59 2.15 -12.80
C CYS A 189 13.26 2.32 -14.18
N THR A 190 14.58 2.52 -14.19
CA THR A 190 15.37 2.62 -15.44
C THR A 190 15.25 1.36 -16.28
N LYS A 191 15.35 0.19 -15.65
CA LYS A 191 15.23 -1.12 -16.32
C LYS A 191 13.90 -1.29 -17.07
N VAL A 192 12.81 -0.74 -16.53
CA VAL A 192 11.48 -0.80 -17.15
C VAL A 192 11.12 0.48 -17.93
N GLY A 193 12.07 1.40 -18.06
CA GLY A 193 11.91 2.64 -18.82
C GLY A 193 10.95 3.64 -18.17
N ILE A 194 10.93 3.72 -16.85
CA ILE A 194 10.26 4.76 -16.07
C ILE A 194 11.29 5.86 -15.78
N GLU A 195 10.94 7.10 -16.09
CA GLU A 195 11.72 8.28 -15.69
C GLU A 195 11.29 8.68 -14.27
N VAL A 196 12.26 8.91 -13.40
CA VAL A 196 12.03 9.36 -12.01
C VAL A 196 12.43 10.84 -11.92
N GLU A 197 11.56 11.67 -11.33
CA GLU A 197 11.80 13.09 -11.06
C GLU A 197 12.37 13.34 -9.66
#